data_88c192e5cbdc06b9eadf0b1e4f5656ef
#
_entry.id   88c192e5cbdc06b9eadf0b1e4f5656ef
#
_cell.length_a   1.000
_cell.length_b   1.000
_cell.length_c   1.000
_cell.angle_alpha   90.00
_cell.angle_beta   90.00
_cell.angle_gamma   90.00
#
_symmetry.space_group_name_H-M   'P 1'
#
loop_
_entity.id
_entity.type
_entity.pdbx_description
1 polymer ?
#
loop_
_entity_poly.entity_id
_entity_poly.type
_entity_poly.pdbx_seq_one_letter_code
_entity_poly.pdbx_strand_id
1 'polypeptide(L)'
;MQQHIDSYNFNGKKAIVRVDFNVPLNENFEITDDTRIRAAMPTLKKVLAGGGALIIMSHLGRPKGVADKFSLKHILAHVSECLGVNVKFAPDCQKAQAEVAALKPGEALLLENLRFYAEEEGKPRGLAEDASDEEKKAAKAAVKASQKEFVKTLASYADCYINDAFGTAHRAHASTALIADYFPNDKMFGYLMEGEIKAVDNVLKNGQHPITAIIGGSKVSSKLAVLENLVGKVDNLIIGGGMGYTFIKAEGGKIGSSLHEDELIPDAQKIMAIAKERGVNLSLSVETRVANDFSNDAETKLVPSHEIPDGWEGMDAGPKSLEKWREIILSSKTILWNGPVGVFEMPNFAKGTLQIAEDLAEATRNGAYTLVGGGDSVAAVTQMGYADKVSYVSTGGGAMLEAIEGKELPGVAAIRG
;
A
#
# COMPACT_ATOMS: atom_id res chain seq x y z
N MET A 1 8.75 -17.01 18.82
CA MET A 1 9.01 -15.65 19.34
C MET A 1 9.62 -14.81 18.24
N GLN A 2 9.15 -13.59 18.04
CA GLN A 2 9.69 -12.67 17.05
C GLN A 2 11.15 -12.32 17.39
N GLN A 3 12.01 -12.35 16.37
CA GLN A 3 13.39 -11.87 16.45
C GLN A 3 13.50 -10.46 15.86
N HIS A 4 14.62 -9.78 16.11
CA HIS A 4 14.93 -8.51 15.49
C HIS A 4 16.12 -8.65 14.55
N ILE A 5 15.99 -8.12 13.33
CA ILE A 5 16.97 -8.27 12.27
C ILE A 5 18.36 -7.73 12.66
N ASP A 6 18.43 -6.68 13.47
CA ASP A 6 19.72 -6.08 13.88
C ASP A 6 20.52 -6.98 14.82
N SER A 7 19.85 -7.74 15.67
CA SER A 7 20.47 -8.60 16.66
C SER A 7 20.54 -10.07 16.29
N TYR A 8 19.92 -10.47 15.17
CA TYR A 8 19.89 -11.85 14.75
C TYR A 8 21.24 -12.29 14.17
N ASN A 9 21.71 -13.45 14.57
CA ASN A 9 22.95 -14.02 14.07
C ASN A 9 22.71 -14.82 12.78
N PHE A 10 23.04 -14.23 11.64
CA PHE A 10 22.93 -14.86 10.31
C PHE A 10 24.11 -15.75 9.94
N ASN A 11 25.19 -15.72 10.71
CA ASN A 11 26.44 -16.42 10.34
C ASN A 11 26.21 -17.92 10.14
N GLY A 12 26.54 -18.39 8.92
CA GLY A 12 26.39 -19.79 8.53
C GLY A 12 24.93 -20.24 8.30
N LYS A 13 23.96 -19.35 8.39
CA LYS A 13 22.54 -19.64 8.20
C LYS A 13 22.06 -19.29 6.81
N LYS A 14 21.03 -20.00 6.35
CA LYS A 14 20.25 -19.67 5.15
C LYS A 14 19.00 -18.91 5.57
N ALA A 15 18.82 -17.70 5.07
CA ALA A 15 17.65 -16.88 5.33
C ALA A 15 16.77 -16.84 4.09
N ILE A 16 15.49 -17.20 4.24
CA ILE A 16 14.49 -17.01 3.19
C ILE A 16 13.76 -15.69 3.44
N VAL A 17 13.83 -14.78 2.46
CA VAL A 17 13.31 -13.42 2.56
C VAL A 17 12.20 -13.21 1.54
N ARG A 18 11.01 -12.89 2.05
CA ARG A 18 9.89 -12.49 1.19
C ARG A 18 9.98 -10.99 0.92
N VAL A 19 10.26 -10.67 -0.32
CA VAL A 19 10.31 -9.29 -0.82
C VAL A 19 9.16 -9.01 -1.78
N ASP A 20 8.89 -7.76 -2.06
CA ASP A 20 7.94 -7.34 -3.10
C ASP A 20 8.69 -6.79 -4.31
N PHE A 21 9.04 -7.68 -5.24
CA PHE A 21 9.66 -7.37 -6.52
C PHE A 21 8.64 -7.28 -7.66
N ASN A 22 7.39 -7.00 -7.32
CA ASN A 22 6.35 -6.75 -8.31
C ASN A 22 6.52 -5.36 -8.93
N VAL A 23 7.50 -5.25 -9.81
CA VAL A 23 7.87 -4.01 -10.51
C VAL A 23 7.28 -3.98 -11.91
N PRO A 24 7.00 -2.78 -12.46
CA PRO A 24 6.50 -2.66 -13.82
C PRO A 24 7.61 -2.95 -14.84
N LEU A 25 7.28 -3.76 -15.85
CA LEU A 25 8.13 -4.07 -16.98
C LEU A 25 7.49 -3.54 -18.27
N ASN A 26 8.31 -3.01 -19.17
CA ASN A 26 7.88 -2.64 -20.52
C ASN A 26 7.76 -3.88 -21.44
N GLU A 27 7.43 -3.68 -22.70
CA GLU A 27 7.31 -4.76 -23.70
C GLU A 27 8.62 -5.51 -23.96
N ASN A 28 9.76 -4.90 -23.67
CA ASN A 28 11.09 -5.49 -23.78
C ASN A 28 11.58 -6.13 -22.47
N PHE A 29 10.70 -6.28 -21.48
CA PHE A 29 11.02 -6.77 -20.12
C PHE A 29 12.02 -5.89 -19.35
N GLU A 30 12.13 -4.61 -19.70
CA GLU A 30 12.94 -3.67 -18.95
C GLU A 30 12.17 -3.08 -17.79
N ILE A 31 12.83 -2.93 -16.67
CA ILE A 31 12.22 -2.34 -15.45
C ILE A 31 12.04 -0.83 -15.66
N THR A 32 10.83 -0.34 -15.54
CA THR A 32 10.52 1.09 -15.67
C THR A 32 10.50 1.83 -14.34
N ASP A 33 10.37 1.11 -13.23
CA ASP A 33 10.46 1.63 -11.86
C ASP A 33 11.03 0.53 -10.94
N ASP A 34 12.18 0.76 -10.37
CA ASP A 34 12.89 -0.18 -9.49
C ASP A 34 12.79 0.15 -8.01
N THR A 35 11.91 1.08 -7.63
CA THR A 35 11.76 1.57 -6.25
C THR A 35 11.59 0.42 -5.25
N ARG A 36 10.78 -0.57 -5.58
CA ARG A 36 10.54 -1.73 -4.70
C ARG A 36 11.77 -2.63 -4.55
N ILE A 37 12.55 -2.79 -5.62
CA ILE A 37 13.80 -3.56 -5.57
C ILE A 37 14.79 -2.86 -4.65
N ARG A 38 15.00 -1.55 -4.84
CA ARG A 38 15.91 -0.78 -3.99
C ARG A 38 15.48 -0.74 -2.54
N ALA A 39 14.19 -0.66 -2.28
CA ALA A 39 13.65 -0.63 -0.92
C ALA A 39 13.93 -1.91 -0.12
N ALA A 40 14.09 -3.05 -0.78
CA ALA A 40 14.43 -4.32 -0.14
C ALA A 40 15.93 -4.50 0.13
N MET A 41 16.80 -3.71 -0.50
CA MET A 41 18.25 -3.91 -0.43
C MET A 41 18.83 -3.81 0.98
N PRO A 42 18.42 -2.90 1.87
CA PRO A 42 18.94 -2.87 3.25
C PRO A 42 18.79 -4.21 3.98
N THR A 43 17.63 -4.86 3.88
CA THR A 43 17.37 -6.17 4.48
C THR A 43 18.24 -7.26 3.86
N LEU A 44 18.29 -7.33 2.53
CA LEU A 44 19.06 -8.34 1.82
C LEU A 44 20.56 -8.21 2.10
N LYS A 45 21.09 -6.99 2.10
CA LYS A 45 22.50 -6.71 2.42
C LYS A 45 22.83 -7.03 3.88
N LYS A 46 21.89 -6.84 4.81
CA LYS A 46 22.09 -7.19 6.23
C LYS A 46 22.34 -8.69 6.40
N VAL A 47 21.58 -9.53 5.72
CA VAL A 47 21.76 -10.99 5.76
C VAL A 47 23.15 -11.38 5.26
N LEU A 48 23.54 -10.85 4.09
CA LEU A 48 24.86 -11.16 3.49
C LEU A 48 26.02 -10.64 4.36
N ALA A 49 25.92 -9.41 4.85
CA ALA A 49 26.94 -8.82 5.72
C ALA A 49 27.07 -9.57 7.07
N GLY A 50 26.00 -10.20 7.52
CA GLY A 50 25.99 -11.06 8.71
C GLY A 50 26.55 -12.46 8.50
N GLY A 51 27.09 -12.78 7.30
CA GLY A 51 27.63 -14.08 6.97
C GLY A 51 26.59 -15.14 6.62
N GLY A 52 25.37 -14.72 6.29
CA GLY A 52 24.28 -15.60 5.85
C GLY A 52 24.30 -15.87 4.36
N ALA A 53 23.60 -16.93 3.94
CA ALA A 53 23.22 -17.19 2.56
C ALA A 53 21.77 -16.72 2.37
N LEU A 54 21.49 -16.13 1.21
CA LEU A 54 20.23 -15.44 0.96
C LEU A 54 19.38 -16.20 -0.06
N ILE A 55 18.15 -16.51 0.31
CA ILE A 55 17.12 -17.05 -0.58
C ILE A 55 16.03 -16.00 -0.71
N ILE A 56 15.88 -15.44 -1.91
CA ILE A 56 14.92 -14.37 -2.19
C ILE A 56 13.69 -14.99 -2.85
N MET A 57 12.51 -14.69 -2.32
CA MET A 57 11.23 -15.09 -2.91
C MET A 57 10.31 -13.89 -3.09
N SER A 58 9.63 -13.84 -4.22
CA SER A 58 8.70 -12.79 -4.59
C SER A 58 7.65 -13.28 -5.57
N HIS A 59 6.67 -12.42 -5.82
CA HIS A 59 5.76 -12.54 -6.95
C HIS A 59 6.03 -11.44 -7.97
N LEU A 60 5.53 -11.64 -9.17
CA LEU A 60 5.46 -10.65 -10.25
C LEU A 60 4.12 -10.78 -10.96
N GLY A 61 3.34 -9.71 -10.98
CA GLY A 61 2.04 -9.67 -11.63
C GLY A 61 0.98 -10.60 -11.01
N ARG A 62 0.04 -10.98 -11.85
CA ARG A 62 -1.08 -11.88 -11.48
C ARG A 62 -1.21 -13.03 -12.48
N PRO A 63 -0.20 -13.89 -12.61
CA PRO A 63 -0.26 -15.03 -13.52
C PRO A 63 -1.33 -16.03 -13.10
N LYS A 64 -1.89 -16.73 -14.10
CA LYS A 64 -2.81 -17.86 -13.89
C LYS A 64 -2.11 -19.22 -14.00
N GLY A 65 -0.80 -19.22 -14.09
CA GLY A 65 0.10 -20.34 -14.28
C GLY A 65 1.46 -19.84 -14.74
N VAL A 66 2.32 -20.75 -15.17
CA VAL A 66 3.66 -20.39 -15.70
C VAL A 66 3.52 -19.59 -16.99
N ALA A 67 4.11 -18.42 -17.02
CA ALA A 67 4.12 -17.55 -18.19
C ALA A 67 5.40 -16.70 -18.20
N ASP A 68 6.12 -16.70 -19.34
CA ASP A 68 7.41 -16.03 -19.48
C ASP A 68 7.38 -14.55 -19.10
N LYS A 69 6.32 -13.83 -19.47
CA LYS A 69 6.16 -12.40 -19.15
C LYS A 69 6.12 -12.09 -17.66
N PHE A 70 5.85 -13.06 -16.81
CA PHE A 70 5.81 -12.95 -15.35
C PHE A 70 6.99 -13.66 -14.67
N SER A 71 7.99 -14.10 -15.44
CA SER A 71 9.19 -14.71 -14.86
C SER A 71 10.06 -13.67 -14.17
N LEU A 72 10.50 -14.00 -12.96
CA LEU A 72 11.47 -13.19 -12.23
C LEU A 72 12.88 -13.19 -12.84
N LYS A 73 13.14 -14.07 -13.82
CA LYS A 73 14.42 -14.04 -14.57
C LYS A 73 14.69 -12.70 -15.24
N HIS A 74 13.63 -11.97 -15.63
CA HIS A 74 13.76 -10.68 -16.30
C HIS A 74 14.35 -9.58 -15.40
N ILE A 75 14.24 -9.71 -14.08
CA ILE A 75 14.77 -8.74 -13.12
C ILE A 75 16.09 -9.19 -12.47
N LEU A 76 16.53 -10.41 -12.74
CA LEU A 76 17.69 -11.04 -12.07
C LEU A 76 18.98 -10.22 -12.18
N ALA A 77 19.29 -9.72 -13.37
CA ALA A 77 20.51 -8.94 -13.61
C ALA A 77 20.48 -7.63 -12.79
N HIS A 78 19.33 -6.95 -12.76
CA HIS A 78 19.18 -5.71 -12.02
C HIS A 78 19.24 -5.93 -10.50
N VAL A 79 18.64 -7.02 -10.00
CA VAL A 79 18.73 -7.40 -8.58
C VAL A 79 20.18 -7.68 -8.21
N SER A 80 20.93 -8.39 -9.06
CA SER A 80 22.36 -8.66 -8.86
C SER A 80 23.17 -7.37 -8.79
N GLU A 81 22.91 -6.42 -9.69
CA GLU A 81 23.55 -5.11 -9.71
C GLU A 81 23.28 -4.34 -8.42
N CYS A 82 22.01 -4.22 -8.01
CA CYS A 82 21.62 -3.50 -6.79
C CYS A 82 22.18 -4.15 -5.52
N LEU A 83 22.24 -5.46 -5.48
CA LEU A 83 22.75 -6.21 -4.32
C LEU A 83 24.30 -6.24 -4.26
N GLY A 84 24.95 -6.07 -5.40
CA GLY A 84 26.40 -6.09 -5.51
C GLY A 84 27.03 -7.48 -5.49
N VAL A 85 26.23 -8.54 -5.69
CA VAL A 85 26.66 -9.93 -5.82
C VAL A 85 25.93 -10.59 -6.99
N ASN A 86 26.54 -11.63 -7.57
CA ASN A 86 25.88 -12.40 -8.60
C ASN A 86 24.78 -13.27 -7.99
N VAL A 87 23.52 -12.93 -8.22
CA VAL A 87 22.36 -13.68 -7.74
C VAL A 87 22.12 -14.86 -8.69
N LYS A 88 22.10 -16.06 -8.13
CA LYS A 88 21.72 -17.28 -8.85
C LYS A 88 20.22 -17.35 -9.02
N PHE A 89 19.73 -18.14 -9.97
CA PHE A 89 18.30 -18.27 -10.25
C PHE A 89 17.85 -19.73 -10.18
N ALA A 90 16.76 -19.98 -9.45
CA ALA A 90 16.09 -21.28 -9.43
C ALA A 90 14.81 -21.18 -10.28
N PRO A 91 14.71 -21.89 -11.39
CA PRO A 91 13.60 -21.74 -12.36
C PRO A 91 12.26 -22.31 -11.90
N ASP A 92 12.23 -22.96 -10.74
CA ASP A 92 11.01 -23.45 -10.09
C ASP A 92 11.15 -23.35 -8.58
N CYS A 93 10.31 -22.53 -7.95
CA CYS A 93 10.39 -22.29 -6.51
C CYS A 93 10.09 -23.55 -5.66
N GLN A 94 9.43 -24.55 -6.21
CA GLN A 94 9.13 -25.81 -5.53
C GLN A 94 10.19 -26.90 -5.77
N LYS A 95 11.10 -26.69 -6.68
CA LYS A 95 12.14 -27.67 -7.10
C LYS A 95 13.54 -27.08 -7.02
N ALA A 96 13.80 -26.28 -5.98
CA ALA A 96 15.05 -25.57 -5.81
C ALA A 96 16.01 -26.27 -4.81
N GLN A 97 15.77 -27.50 -4.45
CA GLN A 97 16.54 -28.21 -3.43
C GLN A 97 18.03 -28.28 -3.74
N ALA A 98 18.37 -28.55 -5.01
CA ALA A 98 19.77 -28.65 -5.44
C ALA A 98 20.49 -27.30 -5.38
N GLU A 99 19.83 -26.23 -5.88
CA GLU A 99 20.36 -24.87 -5.85
C GLU A 99 20.53 -24.36 -4.41
N VAL A 100 19.58 -24.65 -3.54
CA VAL A 100 19.64 -24.30 -2.11
C VAL A 100 20.76 -25.06 -1.40
N ALA A 101 20.91 -26.36 -1.68
CA ALA A 101 21.97 -27.18 -1.08
C ALA A 101 23.37 -26.68 -1.47
N ALA A 102 23.53 -26.19 -2.70
CA ALA A 102 24.80 -25.66 -3.21
C ALA A 102 25.11 -24.23 -2.76
N LEU A 103 24.14 -23.52 -2.14
CA LEU A 103 24.28 -22.13 -1.74
C LEU A 103 25.19 -21.97 -0.53
N LYS A 104 26.21 -21.13 -0.64
CA LYS A 104 27.21 -20.86 0.40
C LYS A 104 26.95 -19.52 1.11
N PRO A 105 27.50 -19.31 2.31
CA PRO A 105 27.48 -18.01 2.97
C PRO A 105 27.99 -16.89 2.05
N GLY A 106 27.30 -15.76 2.03
CA GLY A 106 27.61 -14.64 1.14
C GLY A 106 27.03 -14.74 -0.28
N GLU A 107 26.43 -15.88 -0.62
CA GLU A 107 25.75 -16.08 -1.91
C GLU A 107 24.26 -15.82 -1.81
N ALA A 108 23.64 -15.49 -2.95
CA ALA A 108 22.20 -15.21 -3.07
C ALA A 108 21.56 -16.03 -4.19
N LEU A 109 20.35 -16.50 -3.95
CA LEU A 109 19.51 -17.24 -4.87
C LEU A 109 18.14 -16.57 -4.97
N LEU A 110 17.65 -16.29 -6.19
CA LEU A 110 16.30 -15.84 -6.45
C LEU A 110 15.47 -17.03 -6.94
N LEU A 111 14.37 -17.30 -6.23
CA LEU A 111 13.38 -18.29 -6.65
C LEU A 111 12.47 -17.71 -7.75
N GLU A 112 12.01 -18.55 -8.67
CA GLU A 112 10.99 -18.17 -9.66
C GLU A 112 9.67 -17.76 -8.99
N ASN A 113 8.88 -16.99 -9.72
CA ASN A 113 7.61 -16.38 -9.29
C ASN A 113 6.71 -17.34 -8.50
N LEU A 114 6.50 -17.03 -7.24
CA LEU A 114 5.67 -17.81 -6.32
C LEU A 114 4.25 -18.00 -6.84
N ARG A 115 3.70 -17.00 -7.54
CA ARG A 115 2.33 -17.02 -8.08
C ARG A 115 2.17 -17.86 -9.35
N PHE A 116 3.23 -18.50 -9.83
CA PHE A 116 3.05 -19.56 -10.82
C PHE A 116 2.27 -20.74 -10.25
N TYR A 117 2.29 -20.90 -8.94
CA TYR A 117 1.53 -21.88 -8.19
C TYR A 117 0.28 -21.26 -7.55
N ALA A 118 -0.88 -21.91 -7.73
CA ALA A 118 -2.14 -21.51 -7.09
C ALA A 118 -2.06 -21.59 -5.56
N GLU A 119 -1.20 -22.44 -5.05
CA GLU A 119 -0.92 -22.66 -3.64
C GLU A 119 -0.36 -21.43 -2.93
N GLU A 120 0.35 -20.53 -3.62
CA GLU A 120 0.79 -19.27 -3.03
C GLU A 120 -0.39 -18.47 -2.49
N GLU A 121 -1.45 -18.33 -3.29
CA GLU A 121 -2.66 -17.59 -2.91
C GLU A 121 -3.67 -18.47 -2.16
N GLY A 122 -3.56 -19.78 -2.26
CA GLY A 122 -4.50 -20.73 -1.68
C GLY A 122 -5.90 -20.67 -2.29
N LYS A 123 -5.98 -20.29 -3.56
CA LYS A 123 -7.22 -20.16 -4.33
C LYS A 123 -7.20 -21.09 -5.52
N PRO A 124 -8.27 -21.86 -5.77
CA PRO A 124 -8.36 -22.73 -6.93
C PRO A 124 -8.33 -21.92 -8.23
N ARG A 125 -7.77 -22.52 -9.28
CA ARG A 125 -7.71 -21.95 -10.63
C ARG A 125 -8.37 -22.91 -11.62
N GLY A 126 -8.84 -22.35 -12.74
CA GLY A 126 -9.39 -23.16 -13.85
C GLY A 126 -10.76 -23.76 -13.60
N LEU A 127 -11.50 -23.30 -12.59
CA LEU A 127 -12.89 -23.68 -12.41
C LEU A 127 -13.77 -23.07 -13.51
N ALA A 128 -14.74 -23.86 -14.00
CA ALA A 128 -15.76 -23.37 -14.91
C ALA A 128 -16.61 -22.28 -14.24
N GLU A 129 -17.09 -21.30 -15.00
CA GLU A 129 -17.93 -20.20 -14.46
C GLU A 129 -19.21 -20.73 -13.83
N ASP A 130 -19.75 -21.80 -14.37
CA ASP A 130 -20.98 -22.50 -13.96
C ASP A 130 -20.73 -23.64 -12.96
N ALA A 131 -19.49 -23.76 -12.42
CA ALA A 131 -19.18 -24.79 -11.43
C ALA A 131 -20.13 -24.73 -10.23
N SER A 132 -20.60 -25.89 -9.78
CA SER A 132 -21.47 -25.99 -8.61
C SER A 132 -20.77 -25.56 -7.32
N ASP A 133 -21.54 -25.26 -6.29
CA ASP A 133 -20.97 -24.91 -4.98
C ASP A 133 -20.17 -26.06 -4.36
N GLU A 134 -20.59 -27.30 -4.65
CA GLU A 134 -19.85 -28.51 -4.22
C GLU A 134 -18.50 -28.61 -4.92
N GLU A 135 -18.45 -28.39 -6.24
CA GLU A 135 -17.22 -28.38 -7.01
C GLU A 135 -16.27 -27.26 -6.55
N LYS A 136 -16.80 -26.05 -6.31
CA LYS A 136 -16.03 -24.92 -5.76
C LYS A 136 -15.46 -25.24 -4.39
N LYS A 137 -16.27 -25.85 -3.51
CA LYS A 137 -15.84 -26.26 -2.17
C LYS A 137 -14.76 -27.35 -2.20
N ALA A 138 -14.93 -28.36 -3.07
CA ALA A 138 -13.95 -29.42 -3.26
C ALA A 138 -12.62 -28.88 -3.80
N ALA A 139 -12.66 -28.01 -4.81
CA ALA A 139 -11.46 -27.38 -5.37
C ALA A 139 -10.73 -26.49 -4.34
N LYS A 140 -11.47 -25.75 -3.52
CA LYS A 140 -10.90 -24.96 -2.43
C LYS A 140 -10.22 -25.84 -1.37
N ALA A 141 -10.84 -26.95 -0.99
CA ALA A 141 -10.25 -27.90 -0.06
C ALA A 141 -8.98 -28.55 -0.62
N ALA A 142 -8.97 -28.91 -1.90
CA ALA A 142 -7.81 -29.48 -2.58
C ALA A 142 -6.62 -28.52 -2.63
N VAL A 143 -6.84 -27.25 -3.01
CA VAL A 143 -5.75 -26.25 -3.05
C VAL A 143 -5.25 -25.92 -1.66
N LYS A 144 -6.09 -25.94 -0.63
CA LYS A 144 -5.68 -25.76 0.76
C LYS A 144 -4.82 -26.89 1.27
N ALA A 145 -5.12 -28.13 0.87
CA ALA A 145 -4.28 -29.28 1.20
C ALA A 145 -2.90 -29.21 0.53
N SER A 146 -2.85 -28.91 -0.78
CA SER A 146 -1.58 -28.76 -1.50
C SER A 146 -0.81 -27.51 -1.07
N GLN A 147 -1.48 -26.46 -0.60
CA GLN A 147 -0.83 -25.28 -0.03
C GLN A 147 0.04 -25.61 1.17
N LYS A 148 -0.36 -26.56 2.02
CA LYS A 148 0.46 -26.97 3.16
C LYS A 148 1.78 -27.58 2.73
N GLU A 149 1.77 -28.42 1.70
CA GLU A 149 3.00 -29.00 1.15
C GLU A 149 3.86 -27.94 0.44
N PHE A 150 3.23 -27.01 -0.25
CA PHE A 150 3.91 -25.86 -0.86
C PHE A 150 4.67 -25.04 0.18
N VAL A 151 4.02 -24.66 1.28
CA VAL A 151 4.63 -23.91 2.39
C VAL A 151 5.77 -24.70 3.03
N LYS A 152 5.55 -26.00 3.29
CA LYS A 152 6.55 -26.90 3.88
C LYS A 152 7.81 -26.97 3.00
N THR A 153 7.65 -27.05 1.69
CA THR A 153 8.78 -27.06 0.76
C THR A 153 9.58 -25.76 0.84
N LEU A 154 8.93 -24.60 0.77
CA LEU A 154 9.61 -23.30 0.91
C LEU A 154 10.32 -23.18 2.26
N ALA A 155 9.67 -23.55 3.35
CA ALA A 155 10.25 -23.50 4.69
C ALA A 155 11.48 -24.42 4.84
N SER A 156 11.50 -25.55 4.14
CA SER A 156 12.62 -26.52 4.18
C SER A 156 13.92 -25.95 3.62
N TYR A 157 13.89 -24.85 2.88
CA TYR A 157 15.05 -24.25 2.24
C TYR A 157 15.93 -23.44 3.22
N ALA A 158 15.41 -23.04 4.37
CA ALA A 158 16.07 -22.03 5.19
C ALA A 158 16.06 -22.35 6.69
N ASP A 159 16.94 -21.68 7.42
CA ASP A 159 17.03 -21.72 8.88
C ASP A 159 16.22 -20.62 9.55
N CYS A 160 15.95 -19.52 8.84
CA CYS A 160 15.15 -18.40 9.34
C CYS A 160 14.34 -17.75 8.21
N TYR A 161 13.28 -17.04 8.61
CA TYR A 161 12.33 -16.38 7.73
C TYR A 161 12.26 -14.87 8.01
N ILE A 162 12.34 -14.09 6.96
CA ILE A 162 12.19 -12.63 7.01
C ILE A 162 11.04 -12.21 6.09
N ASN A 163 10.06 -11.48 6.65
CA ASN A 163 9.03 -10.82 5.85
C ASN A 163 9.39 -9.35 5.66
N ASP A 164 9.65 -8.97 4.42
CA ASP A 164 9.98 -7.60 4.01
C ASP A 164 9.06 -7.09 2.89
N ALA A 165 7.87 -7.67 2.78
CA ALA A 165 6.89 -7.40 1.74
C ALA A 165 5.61 -6.78 2.32
N PHE A 166 5.66 -5.51 2.73
CA PHE A 166 4.52 -4.83 3.33
C PHE A 166 3.33 -4.73 2.37
N GLY A 167 3.57 -4.49 1.08
CA GLY A 167 2.51 -4.40 0.06
C GLY A 167 1.62 -5.64 -0.07
N THR A 168 2.08 -6.80 0.40
CA THR A 168 1.32 -8.07 0.42
C THR A 168 0.94 -8.53 1.83
N ALA A 169 1.27 -7.77 2.86
CA ALA A 169 1.05 -8.14 4.26
C ALA A 169 -0.42 -8.29 4.66
N HIS A 170 -1.34 -7.68 3.89
CA HIS A 170 -2.78 -7.78 4.08
C HIS A 170 -3.38 -9.10 3.56
N ARG A 171 -2.57 -9.98 2.98
CA ARG A 171 -3.00 -11.28 2.43
C ARG A 171 -2.36 -12.43 3.19
N ALA A 172 -3.19 -13.39 3.60
CA ALA A 172 -2.74 -14.62 4.24
C ALA A 172 -2.25 -15.64 3.20
N HIS A 173 -1.26 -15.26 2.40
CA HIS A 173 -0.65 -16.14 1.40
C HIS A 173 0.38 -17.08 2.03
N ALA A 174 0.78 -18.11 1.27
CA ALA A 174 1.76 -19.09 1.73
C ALA A 174 3.06 -18.44 2.19
N SER A 175 3.66 -17.58 1.36
CA SER A 175 4.96 -16.97 1.61
C SER A 175 4.94 -15.75 2.53
N THR A 176 3.78 -15.14 2.76
CA THR A 176 3.64 -13.91 3.57
C THR A 176 3.12 -14.17 4.98
N ALA A 177 2.41 -15.26 5.21
CA ALA A 177 1.82 -15.58 6.50
C ALA A 177 2.06 -17.03 6.92
N LEU A 178 1.62 -18.02 6.14
CA LEU A 178 1.62 -19.42 6.56
C LEU A 178 3.02 -19.98 6.82
N ILE A 179 4.02 -19.53 6.08
CA ILE A 179 5.40 -19.98 6.24
C ILE A 179 5.99 -19.66 7.63
N ALA A 180 5.51 -18.59 8.26
CA ALA A 180 6.02 -18.16 9.58
C ALA A 180 5.80 -19.21 10.68
N ASP A 181 4.80 -20.08 10.54
CA ASP A 181 4.52 -21.15 11.49
C ASP A 181 5.65 -22.19 11.54
N TYR A 182 6.44 -22.32 10.48
CA TYR A 182 7.58 -23.22 10.40
C TYR A 182 8.85 -22.67 11.05
N PHE A 183 8.81 -21.40 11.46
CA PHE A 183 9.93 -20.69 12.11
C PHE A 183 9.51 -20.08 13.45
N PRO A 184 9.14 -20.92 14.45
CA PRO A 184 8.56 -20.41 15.71
C PRO A 184 9.49 -19.47 16.47
N ASN A 185 10.81 -19.62 16.33
CA ASN A 185 11.83 -18.83 17.04
C ASN A 185 12.79 -18.07 16.12
N ASP A 186 12.69 -18.26 14.81
CA ASP A 186 13.62 -17.73 13.80
C ASP A 186 12.88 -16.96 12.71
N LYS A 187 11.94 -16.09 13.11
CA LYS A 187 11.16 -15.24 12.23
C LYS A 187 11.27 -13.78 12.63
N MET A 188 11.31 -12.89 11.65
CA MET A 188 11.48 -11.46 11.87
C MET A 188 10.95 -10.62 10.71
N PHE A 189 10.73 -9.34 10.98
CA PHE A 189 10.50 -8.36 9.93
C PHE A 189 11.83 -7.91 9.31
N GLY A 190 11.80 -7.59 8.01
CA GLY A 190 12.85 -6.80 7.39
C GLY A 190 12.69 -5.31 7.69
N TYR A 191 13.69 -4.51 7.32
CA TYR A 191 13.70 -3.07 7.58
C TYR A 191 12.56 -2.32 6.92
N LEU A 192 12.19 -2.70 5.67
CA LEU A 192 11.07 -2.08 4.97
C LEU A 192 9.75 -2.34 5.71
N MET A 193 9.51 -3.58 6.11
CA MET A 193 8.32 -3.96 6.85
C MET A 193 8.23 -3.24 8.20
N GLU A 194 9.33 -3.20 8.97
CA GLU A 194 9.38 -2.47 10.25
C GLU A 194 9.12 -0.98 10.06
N GLY A 195 9.71 -0.38 9.02
CA GLY A 195 9.53 1.03 8.69
C GLY A 195 8.07 1.37 8.38
N GLU A 196 7.40 0.54 7.57
CA GLU A 196 5.98 0.73 7.22
C GLU A 196 5.06 0.56 8.44
N ILE A 197 5.28 -0.45 9.26
CA ILE A 197 4.52 -0.67 10.50
C ILE A 197 4.69 0.52 11.45
N LYS A 198 5.94 0.96 11.66
CA LYS A 198 6.24 2.11 12.51
C LYS A 198 5.62 3.39 11.99
N ALA A 199 5.64 3.60 10.68
CA ALA A 199 5.04 4.78 10.05
C ALA A 199 3.53 4.87 10.34
N VAL A 200 2.81 3.77 10.19
CA VAL A 200 1.38 3.69 10.51
C VAL A 200 1.13 3.88 12.01
N ASP A 201 1.91 3.21 12.86
CA ASP A 201 1.77 3.32 14.32
C ASP A 201 2.09 4.75 14.81
N ASN A 202 3.02 5.46 14.18
CA ASN A 202 3.33 6.87 14.50
C ASN A 202 2.14 7.81 14.25
N VAL A 203 1.20 7.42 13.41
CA VAL A 203 -0.04 8.17 13.19
C VAL A 203 -1.15 7.66 14.10
N LEU A 204 -1.43 6.35 14.05
CA LEU A 204 -2.65 5.78 14.66
C LEU A 204 -2.55 5.54 16.17
N LYS A 205 -1.34 5.29 16.70
CA LYS A 205 -1.12 4.93 18.10
C LYS A 205 -0.32 5.97 18.87
N ASN A 206 0.71 6.53 18.25
CA ASN A 206 1.71 7.36 18.93
C ASN A 206 1.73 8.80 18.40
N GLY A 207 0.77 9.20 17.56
CA GLY A 207 0.75 10.52 16.94
C GLY A 207 0.62 11.64 17.98
N GLN A 208 1.44 12.68 17.80
CA GLN A 208 1.29 13.90 18.56
C GLN A 208 0.12 14.73 18.04
N HIS A 209 -0.71 15.22 18.94
CA HIS A 209 -1.85 16.09 18.62
C HIS A 209 -1.42 17.54 18.34
N PRO A 210 -2.07 18.25 17.41
CA PRO A 210 -3.24 17.83 16.62
C PRO A 210 -2.86 16.81 15.53
N ILE A 211 -3.67 15.77 15.38
CA ILE A 211 -3.55 14.77 14.32
C ILE A 211 -4.56 15.10 13.23
N THR A 212 -4.10 15.18 12.00
CA THR A 212 -4.93 15.48 10.82
C THR A 212 -4.84 14.35 9.82
N ALA A 213 -5.98 13.85 9.38
CA ALA A 213 -6.07 12.96 8.22
C ALA A 213 -6.67 13.71 7.03
N ILE A 214 -6.04 13.57 5.87
CA ILE A 214 -6.50 14.10 4.59
C ILE A 214 -6.86 12.88 3.75
N ILE A 215 -8.14 12.66 3.53
CA ILE A 215 -8.66 11.53 2.79
C ILE A 215 -9.38 12.06 1.55
N GLY A 216 -8.89 11.65 0.39
CA GLY A 216 -9.45 11.98 -0.89
C GLY A 216 -9.74 10.75 -1.74
N GLY A 217 -10.19 10.99 -2.95
CA GLY A 217 -10.55 9.94 -3.90
C GLY A 217 -11.92 10.17 -4.51
N SER A 218 -12.35 9.25 -5.39
CA SER A 218 -13.58 9.42 -6.15
C SER A 218 -14.84 8.98 -5.40
N LYS A 219 -14.75 7.96 -4.54
CA LYS A 219 -15.93 7.28 -3.97
C LYS A 219 -15.78 7.04 -2.47
N VAL A 220 -16.84 7.33 -1.72
CA VAL A 220 -16.98 7.01 -0.28
C VAL A 220 -16.88 5.51 -0.05
N SER A 221 -17.51 4.70 -0.91
CA SER A 221 -17.54 3.24 -0.80
C SER A 221 -16.14 2.62 -0.72
N SER A 222 -15.16 3.21 -1.38
CA SER A 222 -13.77 2.73 -1.35
C SER A 222 -12.99 3.11 -0.10
N LYS A 223 -13.49 4.07 0.69
CA LYS A 223 -12.81 4.65 1.86
C LYS A 223 -13.64 4.64 3.14
N LEU A 224 -14.85 4.08 3.11
CA LEU A 224 -15.77 4.14 4.24
C LEU A 224 -15.14 3.61 5.53
N ALA A 225 -14.53 2.44 5.48
CA ALA A 225 -13.88 1.83 6.63
C ALA A 225 -12.70 2.67 7.18
N VAL A 226 -11.97 3.34 6.30
CA VAL A 226 -10.91 4.30 6.67
C VAL A 226 -11.49 5.46 7.43
N LEU A 227 -12.55 6.08 6.91
CA LEU A 227 -13.20 7.24 7.53
C LEU A 227 -13.81 6.88 8.89
N GLU A 228 -14.47 5.72 8.99
CA GLU A 228 -15.06 5.22 10.25
C GLU A 228 -14.00 5.00 11.33
N ASN A 229 -12.84 4.46 10.96
CA ASN A 229 -11.74 4.25 11.91
C ASN A 229 -11.06 5.56 12.29
N LEU A 230 -10.82 6.45 11.35
CA LEU A 230 -10.08 7.69 11.58
C LEU A 230 -10.88 8.74 12.36
N VAL A 231 -12.19 8.84 12.14
CA VAL A 231 -13.01 9.84 12.81
C VAL A 231 -12.97 9.72 14.34
N GLY A 232 -12.61 8.56 14.86
CA GLY A 232 -12.41 8.32 16.29
C GLY A 232 -11.00 8.59 16.82
N LYS A 233 -10.05 8.91 15.95
CA LYS A 233 -8.62 8.93 16.29
C LYS A 233 -7.91 10.22 15.95
N VAL A 234 -8.51 11.09 15.14
CA VAL A 234 -7.91 12.34 14.68
C VAL A 234 -8.61 13.57 15.27
N ASP A 235 -7.92 14.70 15.27
CA ASP A 235 -8.46 16.00 15.65
C ASP A 235 -9.12 16.71 14.46
N ASN A 236 -8.54 16.53 13.27
CA ASN A 236 -9.04 17.07 12.02
C ASN A 236 -9.16 15.97 10.96
N LEU A 237 -10.27 15.97 10.25
CA LEU A 237 -10.51 15.08 9.11
C LEU A 237 -10.89 15.93 7.90
N ILE A 238 -9.98 16.03 6.95
CA ILE A 238 -10.19 16.70 5.68
C ILE A 238 -10.67 15.67 4.67
N ILE A 239 -11.82 15.88 4.07
CA ILE A 239 -12.40 15.01 3.04
C ILE A 239 -12.46 15.79 1.74
N GLY A 240 -11.73 15.31 0.73
CA GLY A 240 -11.61 15.94 -0.57
C GLY A 240 -11.90 14.97 -1.73
N GLY A 241 -11.76 15.50 -2.95
CA GLY A 241 -12.05 14.74 -4.17
C GLY A 241 -13.53 14.48 -4.38
N GLY A 242 -13.86 13.56 -5.27
CA GLY A 242 -15.23 13.21 -5.64
C GLY A 242 -16.09 12.72 -4.45
N MET A 243 -15.47 12.01 -3.51
CA MET A 243 -16.18 11.56 -2.30
C MET A 243 -16.70 12.71 -1.43
N GLY A 244 -16.06 13.88 -1.48
CA GLY A 244 -16.49 15.08 -0.74
C GLY A 244 -17.88 15.56 -1.14
N TYR A 245 -18.29 15.36 -2.39
CA TYR A 245 -19.61 15.79 -2.86
C TYR A 245 -20.75 14.97 -2.28
N THR A 246 -20.53 13.70 -1.97
CA THR A 246 -21.50 12.90 -1.20
C THR A 246 -21.72 13.50 0.18
N PHE A 247 -20.68 13.94 0.88
CA PHE A 247 -20.79 14.64 2.16
C PHE A 247 -21.48 15.99 2.04
N ILE A 248 -21.17 16.77 1.01
CA ILE A 248 -21.81 18.07 0.76
C ILE A 248 -23.30 17.89 0.51
N LYS A 249 -23.69 16.89 -0.30
CA LYS A 249 -25.10 16.55 -0.52
C LYS A 249 -25.79 16.09 0.77
N ALA A 250 -25.10 15.32 1.61
CA ALA A 250 -25.59 14.89 2.90
C ALA A 250 -25.89 16.06 3.87
N GLU A 251 -25.19 17.20 3.72
CA GLU A 251 -25.47 18.45 4.43
C GLU A 251 -26.58 19.27 3.81
N GLY A 252 -27.19 18.82 2.71
CA GLY A 252 -28.23 19.54 1.99
C GLY A 252 -27.70 20.49 0.88
N GLY A 253 -26.40 20.43 0.57
CA GLY A 253 -25.78 21.23 -0.49
C GLY A 253 -26.19 20.75 -1.89
N LYS A 254 -26.09 21.65 -2.85
CA LYS A 254 -26.30 21.38 -4.27
C LYS A 254 -24.96 21.07 -4.93
N ILE A 255 -24.85 19.92 -5.57
CA ILE A 255 -23.59 19.42 -6.17
C ILE A 255 -23.62 19.33 -7.69
N GLY A 256 -24.69 19.81 -8.34
CA GLY A 256 -24.84 19.76 -9.79
C GLY A 256 -24.73 18.33 -10.33
N SER A 257 -23.88 18.16 -11.33
CA SER A 257 -23.59 16.85 -11.96
C SER A 257 -22.38 16.13 -11.33
N SER A 258 -21.90 16.57 -10.17
CA SER A 258 -20.72 16.01 -9.51
C SER A 258 -20.91 14.55 -9.15
N LEU A 259 -19.81 13.79 -9.21
CA LEU A 259 -19.75 12.39 -8.77
C LEU A 259 -20.23 12.28 -7.31
N HIS A 260 -21.12 11.34 -7.04
CA HIS A 260 -21.63 11.07 -5.68
C HIS A 260 -22.26 9.68 -5.59
N GLU A 261 -22.51 9.24 -4.37
CA GLU A 261 -23.12 7.93 -4.06
C GLU A 261 -24.30 8.17 -3.11
N ASP A 262 -25.52 8.23 -3.65
CA ASP A 262 -26.73 8.52 -2.86
C ASP A 262 -27.00 7.47 -1.78
N GLU A 263 -26.67 6.21 -2.04
CA GLU A 263 -26.81 5.10 -1.09
C GLU A 263 -25.92 5.25 0.14
N LEU A 264 -24.85 6.05 0.06
CA LEU A 264 -23.90 6.29 1.16
C LEU A 264 -24.12 7.62 1.89
N ILE A 265 -25.16 8.37 1.54
CA ILE A 265 -25.55 9.59 2.28
C ILE A 265 -25.80 9.30 3.78
N PRO A 266 -26.52 8.21 4.16
CA PRO A 266 -26.68 7.87 5.56
C PRO A 266 -25.35 7.61 6.29
N ASP A 267 -24.40 6.96 5.63
CA ASP A 267 -23.07 6.70 6.21
C ASP A 267 -22.28 8.00 6.37
N ALA A 268 -22.33 8.90 5.38
CA ALA A 268 -21.73 10.23 5.47
C ALA A 268 -22.32 11.04 6.65
N GLN A 269 -23.63 11.04 6.81
CA GLN A 269 -24.30 11.68 7.93
C GLN A 269 -23.87 11.11 9.28
N LYS A 270 -23.72 9.79 9.38
CA LYS A 270 -23.24 9.10 10.56
C LYS A 270 -21.82 9.53 10.93
N ILE A 271 -20.91 9.56 9.95
CA ILE A 271 -19.52 10.00 10.17
C ILE A 271 -19.47 11.46 10.65
N MET A 272 -20.26 12.36 10.03
CA MET A 272 -20.35 13.76 10.46
C MET A 272 -20.91 13.90 11.88
N ALA A 273 -21.89 13.09 12.24
CA ALA A 273 -22.45 13.06 13.60
C ALA A 273 -21.43 12.60 14.64
N ILE A 274 -20.67 11.55 14.33
CA ILE A 274 -19.59 11.06 15.20
C ILE A 274 -18.50 12.13 15.35
N ALA A 275 -18.13 12.78 14.27
CA ALA A 275 -17.15 13.87 14.31
C ALA A 275 -17.59 14.98 15.25
N LYS A 276 -18.84 15.42 15.15
CA LYS A 276 -19.42 16.44 16.00
C LYS A 276 -19.45 16.02 17.48
N GLU A 277 -19.89 14.79 17.77
CA GLU A 277 -19.93 14.23 19.11
C GLU A 277 -18.55 14.18 19.77
N ARG A 278 -17.53 13.79 18.98
CA ARG A 278 -16.15 13.64 19.47
C ARG A 278 -15.31 14.90 19.39
N GLY A 279 -15.87 16.00 18.90
CA GLY A 279 -15.14 17.26 18.74
C GLY A 279 -14.10 17.24 17.62
N VAL A 280 -14.25 16.34 16.65
CA VAL A 280 -13.39 16.28 15.47
C VAL A 280 -13.81 17.35 14.46
N ASN A 281 -12.85 18.14 14.00
CA ASN A 281 -13.07 19.11 12.93
C ASN A 281 -13.09 18.39 11.57
N LEU A 282 -14.29 18.02 11.11
CA LEU A 282 -14.49 17.48 9.77
C LEU A 282 -14.61 18.64 8.79
N SER A 283 -13.65 18.75 7.87
CA SER A 283 -13.53 19.85 6.92
C SER A 283 -13.78 19.39 5.49
N LEU A 284 -14.84 19.93 4.89
CA LEU A 284 -15.16 19.76 3.48
C LEU A 284 -14.68 20.96 2.66
N SER A 285 -14.66 20.81 1.34
CA SER A 285 -14.41 21.90 0.41
C SER A 285 -15.46 23.00 0.60
N VAL A 286 -15.02 24.25 0.62
CA VAL A 286 -15.90 25.44 0.69
C VAL A 286 -16.04 26.14 -0.65
N GLU A 287 -15.05 25.98 -1.52
CA GLU A 287 -15.02 26.47 -2.89
C GLU A 287 -14.49 25.38 -3.81
N THR A 288 -15.13 25.20 -4.94
CA THR A 288 -14.81 24.13 -5.90
C THR A 288 -14.57 24.70 -7.28
N ARG A 289 -13.52 24.23 -7.95
CA ARG A 289 -13.35 24.42 -9.37
C ARG A 289 -14.23 23.39 -10.08
N VAL A 290 -15.22 23.90 -10.78
CA VAL A 290 -16.19 23.10 -11.54
C VAL A 290 -15.93 23.18 -13.03
N ALA A 291 -16.33 22.17 -13.77
CA ALA A 291 -16.27 22.11 -15.22
C ALA A 291 -17.65 21.72 -15.80
N ASN A 292 -17.88 22.10 -17.04
CA ASN A 292 -19.10 21.77 -17.78
C ASN A 292 -19.01 20.42 -18.51
N ASP A 293 -17.86 19.76 -18.46
CA ASP A 293 -17.62 18.43 -19.03
C ASP A 293 -16.43 17.77 -18.32
N PHE A 294 -16.39 16.45 -18.30
CA PHE A 294 -15.27 15.68 -17.73
C PHE A 294 -14.10 15.61 -18.72
N SER A 295 -13.43 16.72 -18.90
CA SER A 295 -12.31 16.90 -19.84
C SER A 295 -11.33 17.92 -19.29
N ASN A 296 -10.03 17.72 -19.56
CA ASN A 296 -8.99 18.67 -19.15
C ASN A 296 -9.19 20.07 -19.76
N ASP A 297 -9.77 20.15 -20.94
CA ASP A 297 -9.97 21.40 -21.68
C ASP A 297 -11.39 21.98 -21.55
N ALA A 298 -12.21 21.41 -20.65
CA ALA A 298 -13.54 21.90 -20.38
C ALA A 298 -13.53 23.34 -19.84
N GLU A 299 -14.62 24.06 -20.07
CA GLU A 299 -14.85 25.37 -19.47
C GLU A 299 -14.95 25.22 -17.95
N THR A 300 -14.27 26.09 -17.21
CA THR A 300 -14.20 26.03 -15.75
C THR A 300 -14.60 27.33 -15.10
N LYS A 301 -15.10 27.24 -13.87
CA LYS A 301 -15.31 28.38 -12.98
C LYS A 301 -15.16 27.95 -11.50
N LEU A 302 -14.99 28.93 -10.64
CA LEU A 302 -15.02 28.73 -9.18
C LEU A 302 -16.42 29.04 -8.66
N VAL A 303 -16.96 28.14 -7.83
CA VAL A 303 -18.25 28.31 -7.19
C VAL A 303 -18.18 27.88 -5.73
N PRO A 304 -19.08 28.33 -4.84
CA PRO A 304 -19.25 27.74 -3.52
C PRO A 304 -19.57 26.25 -3.64
N SER A 305 -18.92 25.42 -2.85
CA SER A 305 -19.04 23.95 -2.96
C SER A 305 -20.45 23.40 -2.70
N HIS A 306 -21.28 24.14 -1.96
CA HIS A 306 -22.67 23.81 -1.67
C HIS A 306 -23.67 24.36 -2.69
N GLU A 307 -23.20 25.05 -3.72
CA GLU A 307 -24.02 25.73 -4.73
C GLU A 307 -23.50 25.45 -6.14
N ILE A 308 -23.15 24.21 -6.45
CA ILE A 308 -22.70 23.83 -7.80
C ILE A 308 -23.93 23.80 -8.72
N PRO A 309 -23.91 24.58 -9.82
CA PRO A 309 -25.04 24.65 -10.75
C PRO A 309 -25.29 23.35 -11.50
N ASP A 310 -26.53 23.13 -11.93
CA ASP A 310 -26.87 22.02 -12.82
C ASP A 310 -26.04 22.08 -14.10
N GLY A 311 -25.61 20.91 -14.59
CA GLY A 311 -24.74 20.79 -15.76
C GLY A 311 -23.26 21.08 -15.51
N TRP A 312 -22.88 21.40 -14.26
CA TRP A 312 -21.51 21.58 -13.82
C TRP A 312 -21.13 20.52 -12.80
N GLU A 313 -19.91 20.06 -12.86
CA GLU A 313 -19.38 19.05 -11.91
C GLU A 313 -18.09 19.51 -11.25
N GLY A 314 -17.91 19.13 -10.00
CA GLY A 314 -16.70 19.42 -9.24
C GLY A 314 -15.51 18.63 -9.78
N MET A 315 -14.39 19.32 -10.05
CA MET A 315 -13.18 18.73 -10.61
C MET A 315 -11.96 18.89 -9.71
N ASP A 316 -11.90 19.96 -8.91
CA ASP A 316 -10.77 20.21 -7.99
C ASP A 316 -11.21 21.14 -6.86
N ALA A 317 -10.48 21.11 -5.75
CA ALA A 317 -10.64 22.08 -4.68
C ALA A 317 -10.26 23.48 -5.16
N GLY A 318 -11.08 24.48 -4.82
CA GLY A 318 -10.78 25.85 -5.13
C GLY A 318 -9.81 26.50 -4.14
N PRO A 319 -9.27 27.70 -4.47
CA PRO A 319 -8.28 28.39 -3.64
C PRO A 319 -8.72 28.61 -2.18
N LYS A 320 -9.96 28.95 -1.93
CA LYS A 320 -10.46 29.15 -0.54
C LYS A 320 -10.49 27.86 0.28
N SER A 321 -10.79 26.73 -0.36
CA SER A 321 -10.70 25.42 0.29
C SER A 321 -9.25 25.08 0.65
N LEU A 322 -8.34 25.31 -0.27
CA LEU A 322 -6.92 25.03 -0.08
C LEU A 322 -6.32 25.93 1.01
N GLU A 323 -6.67 27.20 1.08
CA GLU A 323 -6.24 28.12 2.14
C GLU A 323 -6.70 27.62 3.52
N LYS A 324 -7.98 27.28 3.65
CA LYS A 324 -8.55 26.70 4.88
C LYS A 324 -7.82 25.40 5.29
N TRP A 325 -7.58 24.51 4.34
CA TRP A 325 -6.90 23.24 4.63
C TRP A 325 -5.43 23.45 4.96
N ARG A 326 -4.76 24.40 4.31
CA ARG A 326 -3.39 24.77 4.65
C ARG A 326 -3.23 25.21 6.11
N GLU A 327 -4.14 26.03 6.61
CA GLU A 327 -4.14 26.44 8.02
C GLU A 327 -4.23 25.23 8.97
N ILE A 328 -5.11 24.28 8.66
CA ILE A 328 -5.25 23.04 9.44
C ILE A 328 -3.95 22.22 9.36
N ILE A 329 -3.41 22.02 8.16
CA ILE A 329 -2.19 21.22 7.93
C ILE A 329 -1.00 21.82 8.68
N LEU A 330 -0.77 23.12 8.56
CA LEU A 330 0.38 23.78 9.18
C LEU A 330 0.28 23.87 10.71
N SER A 331 -0.92 23.79 11.28
CA SER A 331 -1.11 23.72 12.73
C SER A 331 -1.00 22.30 13.30
N SER A 332 -0.90 21.30 12.46
CA SER A 332 -0.89 19.89 12.87
C SER A 332 0.50 19.41 13.26
N LYS A 333 0.58 18.44 14.18
CA LYS A 333 1.81 17.77 14.58
C LYS A 333 2.00 16.41 13.91
N THR A 334 0.89 15.79 13.50
CA THR A 334 0.87 14.50 12.81
C THR A 334 -0.13 14.58 11.65
N ILE A 335 0.29 14.19 10.46
CA ILE A 335 -0.54 14.28 9.27
C ILE A 335 -0.46 12.96 8.50
N LEU A 336 -1.63 12.40 8.18
CA LEU A 336 -1.81 11.30 7.24
C LEU A 336 -2.49 11.83 5.99
N TRP A 337 -1.91 11.55 4.82
CA TRP A 337 -2.56 11.86 3.54
C TRP A 337 -2.72 10.62 2.68
N ASN A 338 -3.96 10.34 2.27
CA ASN A 338 -4.32 9.24 1.37
C ASN A 338 -5.41 9.68 0.39
N GLY A 339 -5.06 9.83 -0.86
CA GLY A 339 -5.96 10.13 -1.97
C GLY A 339 -6.00 11.59 -2.41
N PRO A 340 -6.21 11.82 -3.73
CA PRO A 340 -6.22 13.15 -4.32
C PRO A 340 -7.47 13.95 -3.93
N VAL A 341 -7.37 15.27 -3.96
CA VAL A 341 -8.47 16.19 -3.67
C VAL A 341 -9.11 16.79 -4.92
N GLY A 342 -8.71 16.32 -6.09
CA GLY A 342 -9.21 16.68 -7.40
C GLY A 342 -8.94 15.59 -8.43
N VAL A 343 -9.32 15.83 -9.69
CA VAL A 343 -9.04 14.93 -10.81
C VAL A 343 -7.58 15.09 -11.22
N PHE A 344 -6.70 14.55 -10.40
CA PHE A 344 -5.25 14.74 -10.46
C PHE A 344 -4.61 14.33 -11.81
N GLU A 345 -5.21 13.37 -12.50
CA GLU A 345 -4.76 12.88 -13.79
C GLU A 345 -4.87 13.94 -14.90
N MET A 346 -5.73 14.94 -14.70
CA MET A 346 -5.90 16.08 -15.61
C MET A 346 -5.10 17.28 -15.08
N PRO A 347 -4.10 17.79 -15.83
CA PRO A 347 -3.23 18.87 -15.36
C PRO A 347 -3.97 20.13 -14.87
N ASN A 348 -5.09 20.49 -15.51
CA ASN A 348 -5.89 21.65 -15.12
C ASN A 348 -6.66 21.46 -13.81
N PHE A 349 -6.76 20.24 -13.31
CA PHE A 349 -7.44 19.88 -12.06
C PHE A 349 -6.51 19.18 -11.04
N ALA A 350 -5.19 19.34 -11.23
CA ALA A 350 -4.16 18.79 -10.35
C ALA A 350 -3.68 19.78 -9.29
N LYS A 351 -4.01 21.04 -9.39
CA LYS A 351 -3.48 22.11 -8.52
C LYS A 351 -3.76 21.88 -7.04
N GLY A 352 -4.98 21.44 -6.71
CA GLY A 352 -5.35 21.16 -5.31
C GLY A 352 -4.51 20.06 -4.71
N THR A 353 -4.34 18.97 -5.40
CA THR A 353 -3.53 17.82 -4.95
C THR A 353 -2.04 18.19 -4.81
N LEU A 354 -1.49 18.95 -5.76
CA LEU A 354 -0.12 19.43 -5.69
C LEU A 354 0.09 20.43 -4.54
N GLN A 355 -0.90 21.28 -4.25
CA GLN A 355 -0.85 22.18 -3.08
C GLN A 355 -0.83 21.41 -1.76
N ILE A 356 -1.59 20.33 -1.63
CA ILE A 356 -1.52 19.47 -0.46
C ILE A 356 -0.11 18.91 -0.28
N ALA A 357 0.53 18.46 -1.35
CA ALA A 357 1.91 17.96 -1.30
C ALA A 357 2.89 19.03 -0.80
N GLU A 358 2.77 20.27 -1.29
CA GLU A 358 3.58 21.40 -0.84
C GLU A 358 3.36 21.72 0.64
N ASP A 359 2.10 21.75 1.07
CA ASP A 359 1.74 22.03 2.46
C ASP A 359 2.26 20.96 3.42
N LEU A 360 2.25 19.69 3.03
CA LEU A 360 2.84 18.61 3.82
C LEU A 360 4.36 18.77 3.94
N ALA A 361 5.03 19.13 2.86
CA ALA A 361 6.48 19.39 2.90
C ALA A 361 6.83 20.54 3.84
N GLU A 362 6.04 21.60 3.84
CA GLU A 362 6.21 22.74 4.76
C GLU A 362 5.92 22.33 6.20
N ALA A 363 4.84 21.60 6.46
CA ALA A 363 4.53 21.09 7.80
C ALA A 363 5.66 20.19 8.35
N THR A 364 6.26 19.37 7.49
CA THR A 364 7.40 18.52 7.83
C THR A 364 8.62 19.36 8.24
N ARG A 365 8.93 20.39 7.47
CA ARG A 365 10.01 21.35 7.81
C ARG A 365 9.77 22.01 9.17
N ASN A 366 8.52 22.24 9.53
CA ASN A 366 8.11 22.84 10.80
C ASN A 366 8.03 21.83 11.94
N GLY A 367 8.43 20.59 11.73
CA GLY A 367 8.55 19.54 12.74
C GLY A 367 7.36 18.59 12.87
N ALA A 368 6.38 18.65 11.96
CA ALA A 368 5.30 17.68 11.94
C ALA A 368 5.77 16.32 11.39
N TYR A 369 5.17 15.24 11.89
CA TYR A 369 5.30 13.93 11.29
C TYR A 369 4.26 13.76 10.16
N THR A 370 4.73 13.46 8.96
CA THR A 370 3.88 13.35 7.77
C THR A 370 4.02 12.00 7.10
N LEU A 371 2.89 11.30 6.93
CA LEU A 371 2.79 10.01 6.26
C LEU A 371 1.93 10.15 5.01
N VAL A 372 2.50 9.81 3.86
CA VAL A 372 1.83 9.82 2.56
C VAL A 372 1.67 8.40 2.07
N GLY A 373 0.46 8.04 1.67
CA GLY A 373 0.16 6.73 1.09
C GLY A 373 -0.94 6.79 0.04
N GLY A 374 -0.97 5.76 -0.80
CA GLY A 374 -1.85 5.70 -1.97
C GLY A 374 -1.17 6.20 -3.24
N GLY A 375 -1.48 5.55 -4.37
CA GLY A 375 -0.78 5.78 -5.64
C GLY A 375 -0.74 7.24 -6.08
N ASP A 376 -1.89 7.92 -6.07
CA ASP A 376 -1.99 9.30 -6.54
C ASP A 376 -1.30 10.30 -5.60
N SER A 377 -1.40 10.10 -4.29
CA SER A 377 -0.72 10.94 -3.31
C SER A 377 0.79 10.79 -3.40
N VAL A 378 1.28 9.56 -3.55
CA VAL A 378 2.69 9.25 -3.76
C VAL A 378 3.17 9.85 -5.08
N ALA A 379 2.39 9.73 -6.14
CA ALA A 379 2.70 10.35 -7.43
C ALA A 379 2.80 11.88 -7.32
N ALA A 380 1.90 12.52 -6.57
CA ALA A 380 1.91 13.97 -6.35
C ALA A 380 3.18 14.44 -5.64
N VAL A 381 3.56 13.82 -4.51
CA VAL A 381 4.79 14.22 -3.80
C VAL A 381 6.05 13.95 -4.62
N THR A 382 6.04 12.89 -5.42
CA THR A 382 7.16 12.54 -6.30
C THR A 382 7.28 13.53 -7.45
N GLN A 383 6.17 13.87 -8.10
CA GLN A 383 6.12 14.85 -9.20
C GLN A 383 6.60 16.24 -8.75
N MET A 384 6.25 16.64 -7.54
CA MET A 384 6.70 17.91 -6.94
C MET A 384 8.15 17.88 -6.43
N GLY A 385 8.80 16.73 -6.45
CA GLY A 385 10.12 16.57 -5.84
C GLY A 385 10.11 16.68 -4.32
N TYR A 386 9.00 16.29 -3.67
CA TYR A 386 8.80 16.40 -2.22
C TYR A 386 8.79 15.04 -1.50
N ALA A 387 9.04 13.94 -2.22
CA ALA A 387 9.05 12.61 -1.61
C ALA A 387 10.06 12.47 -0.45
N ASP A 388 11.20 13.14 -0.55
CA ASP A 388 12.23 13.22 0.49
C ASP A 388 12.01 14.35 1.51
N LYS A 389 10.97 15.16 1.34
CA LYS A 389 10.60 16.30 2.18
C LYS A 389 9.41 16.03 3.09
N VAL A 390 8.85 14.85 3.03
CA VAL A 390 7.85 14.34 3.98
C VAL A 390 8.50 13.27 4.86
N SER A 391 7.89 12.95 6.00
CA SER A 391 8.52 12.04 6.95
C SER A 391 8.57 10.60 6.45
N TYR A 392 7.51 10.14 5.77
CA TYR A 392 7.44 8.80 5.22
C TYR A 392 6.50 8.71 4.01
N VAL A 393 6.97 8.06 2.95
CA VAL A 393 6.15 7.71 1.77
C VAL A 393 5.96 6.20 1.76
N SER A 394 4.72 5.76 1.98
CA SER A 394 4.41 4.33 2.01
C SER A 394 4.37 3.73 0.60
N THR A 395 4.98 2.58 0.45
CA THR A 395 4.88 1.74 -0.75
C THR A 395 3.80 0.67 -0.61
N GLY A 396 3.09 0.65 0.52
CA GLY A 396 2.20 -0.44 0.94
C GLY A 396 0.88 -0.55 0.20
N GLY A 397 0.45 0.48 -0.52
CA GLY A 397 -0.79 0.43 -1.30
C GLY A 397 -1.99 -0.06 -0.48
N GLY A 398 -2.58 -1.19 -0.90
CA GLY A 398 -3.74 -1.79 -0.23
C GLY A 398 -3.46 -2.25 1.21
N ALA A 399 -2.25 -2.70 1.50
CA ALA A 399 -1.87 -3.09 2.86
C ALA A 399 -1.88 -1.90 3.82
N MET A 400 -1.35 -0.75 3.38
CA MET A 400 -1.43 0.47 4.17
C MET A 400 -2.88 0.90 4.39
N LEU A 401 -3.71 0.82 3.37
CA LEU A 401 -5.13 1.16 3.49
C LEU A 401 -5.82 0.30 4.55
N GLU A 402 -5.64 -1.01 4.51
CA GLU A 402 -6.20 -1.92 5.51
C GLU A 402 -5.64 -1.68 6.92
N ALA A 403 -4.37 -1.31 7.05
CA ALA A 403 -3.80 -0.91 8.33
C ALA A 403 -4.47 0.37 8.88
N ILE A 404 -4.74 1.35 8.03
CA ILE A 404 -5.46 2.58 8.40
C ILE A 404 -6.92 2.29 8.76
N GLU A 405 -7.54 1.28 8.16
CA GLU A 405 -8.86 0.77 8.52
C GLU A 405 -8.88 0.11 9.92
N GLY A 406 -7.72 -0.06 10.54
CA GLY A 406 -7.58 -0.71 11.85
C GLY A 406 -7.57 -2.24 11.80
N LYS A 407 -7.43 -2.81 10.62
CA LYS A 407 -7.34 -4.26 10.45
C LYS A 407 -5.96 -4.78 10.85
N GLU A 408 -5.93 -5.93 11.48
CA GLU A 408 -4.70 -6.67 11.69
C GLU A 408 -4.25 -7.29 10.36
N LEU A 409 -3.02 -7.00 9.94
CA LEU A 409 -2.48 -7.54 8.71
C LEU A 409 -1.95 -8.97 8.94
N PRO A 410 -2.41 -9.97 8.19
CA PRO A 410 -1.99 -11.37 8.38
C PRO A 410 -0.47 -11.57 8.35
N GLY A 411 0.24 -10.88 7.46
CA GLY A 411 1.70 -10.96 7.38
C GLY A 411 2.42 -10.35 8.58
N VAL A 412 1.79 -9.40 9.27
CA VAL A 412 2.31 -8.82 10.52
C VAL A 412 2.00 -9.73 11.70
N ALA A 413 0.76 -10.20 11.81
CA ALA A 413 0.33 -11.10 12.87
C ALA A 413 1.16 -12.40 12.89
N ALA A 414 1.46 -12.97 11.74
CA ALA A 414 2.24 -14.20 11.59
C ALA A 414 3.66 -14.10 12.18
N ILE A 415 4.28 -12.93 12.13
CA ILE A 415 5.60 -12.70 12.74
C ILE A 415 5.49 -12.44 14.24
N ARG A 416 4.49 -11.67 14.66
CA ARG A 416 4.30 -11.31 16.07
C ARG A 416 3.87 -12.51 16.91
N GLY A 417 3.16 -13.47 16.32
CA GLY A 417 2.73 -14.73 16.95
C GLY A 417 1.40 -14.61 17.62
#